data_5f185838f5a5f2239c4aacbe1ba5322c
#
_entry.id   5f185838f5a5f2239c4aacbe1ba5322c
#
_cell.length_a   1.000
_cell.length_b   1.000
_cell.length_c   1.000
_cell.angle_alpha   90.00
_cell.angle_beta   90.00
_cell.angle_gamma   90.00
#
_symmetry.space_group_name_H-M   'P 1'
#
loop_
_entity.id
_entity.type
_entity.pdbx_description
1 polymer ?
#
loop_
_entity_poly.entity_id
_entity_poly.type
_entity_poly.pdbx_seq_one_letter_code
_entity_poly.pdbx_strand_id
1 'polypeptide(L)'
;MFHSNTTIGRETFYINNVNGAVEGVFNNADVICQRPELPTGCEITAVTMMLKYAGCNVNKIDLANEMPRSNDGNKGFVGNPFSPSGWWIFPTGIAPVVNHHIGHSQIMTGASLDAIKNKLIQGHLVVIWVANVDGFINHALTLTGFNGDTLYYNDPWTGQKASMSTGYFYQHWNADAQRAISY
;
A
#
# COMPACT_ATOMS: atom_id res chain seq x y z
N MET A 1 -22.95 -9.39 -9.48
CA MET A 1 -23.24 -10.20 -8.28
C MET A 1 -22.02 -10.16 -7.38
N PHE A 2 -22.19 -9.72 -6.12
CA PHE A 2 -21.10 -9.70 -5.16
C PHE A 2 -20.94 -11.07 -4.52
N HIS A 3 -19.76 -11.66 -4.58
CA HIS A 3 -19.41 -12.83 -3.80
C HIS A 3 -18.43 -12.41 -2.70
N SER A 4 -18.74 -12.71 -1.44
CA SER A 4 -17.81 -12.50 -0.33
C SER A 4 -17.09 -13.80 0.02
N ASN A 5 -15.77 -13.73 0.13
CA ASN A 5 -14.98 -14.76 0.78
C ASN A 5 -14.47 -14.19 2.10
N THR A 6 -15.03 -14.67 3.20
CA THR A 6 -14.59 -14.28 4.54
C THR A 6 -13.61 -15.30 5.07
N THR A 7 -12.34 -14.95 5.13
CA THR A 7 -11.33 -15.65 5.94
C THR A 7 -11.14 -14.86 7.23
N ILE A 8 -10.79 -15.52 8.32
CA ILE A 8 -10.64 -14.88 9.66
C ILE A 8 -9.83 -13.57 9.54
N GLY A 9 -10.49 -12.43 9.82
CA GLY A 9 -9.91 -11.09 9.76
C GLY A 9 -9.82 -10.45 8.38
N ARG A 10 -10.33 -11.09 7.33
CA ARG A 10 -10.33 -10.56 5.96
C ARG A 10 -11.71 -10.59 5.36
N GLU A 11 -12.11 -9.46 4.75
CA GLU A 11 -13.30 -9.38 3.91
C GLU A 11 -12.87 -8.99 2.49
N THR A 12 -13.07 -9.91 1.54
CA THR A 12 -12.80 -9.66 0.12
C THR A 12 -14.09 -9.84 -0.67
N PHE A 13 -14.43 -8.82 -1.43
CA PHE A 13 -15.64 -8.80 -2.27
C PHE A 13 -15.21 -8.81 -3.73
N TYR A 14 -15.83 -9.67 -4.52
CA TYR A 14 -15.58 -9.78 -5.96
C TYR A 14 -16.75 -9.24 -6.76
N ILE A 15 -16.44 -8.53 -7.85
CA ILE A 15 -17.38 -8.09 -8.86
C ILE A 15 -17.08 -8.92 -10.11
N ASN A 16 -18.04 -9.74 -10.53
CA ASN A 16 -17.90 -10.58 -11.71
C ASN A 16 -18.74 -10.03 -12.85
N ASN A 17 -18.22 -10.14 -14.08
CA ASN A 17 -18.99 -9.87 -15.28
C ASN A 17 -19.99 -11.02 -15.57
N VAL A 18 -20.78 -10.85 -16.62
CA VAL A 18 -21.82 -11.85 -17.03
C VAL A 18 -21.23 -13.22 -17.37
N ASN A 19 -19.95 -13.30 -17.71
CA ASN A 19 -19.23 -14.55 -18.04
C ASN A 19 -18.49 -15.14 -16.84
N GLY A 20 -18.62 -14.54 -15.64
CA GLY A 20 -17.96 -14.99 -14.43
C GLY A 20 -16.52 -14.52 -14.26
N ALA A 21 -15.95 -13.78 -15.21
CA ALA A 21 -14.62 -13.18 -15.06
C ALA A 21 -14.64 -12.04 -14.04
N VAL A 22 -13.56 -11.89 -13.26
CA VAL A 22 -13.44 -10.84 -12.24
C VAL A 22 -13.21 -9.48 -12.89
N GLU A 23 -14.19 -8.59 -12.78
CA GLU A 23 -14.09 -7.18 -13.20
C GLU A 23 -13.60 -6.26 -12.11
N GLY A 24 -13.73 -6.69 -10.87
CA GLY A 24 -13.33 -5.91 -9.72
C GLY A 24 -13.16 -6.75 -8.48
N VAL A 25 -12.43 -6.20 -7.53
CA VAL A 25 -12.26 -6.75 -6.20
C VAL A 25 -12.17 -5.60 -5.21
N PHE A 26 -12.71 -5.79 -4.03
CA PHE A 26 -12.55 -4.89 -2.91
C PHE A 26 -12.13 -5.67 -1.68
N ASN A 27 -10.94 -5.39 -1.18
CA ASN A 27 -10.42 -5.93 0.07
C ASN A 27 -10.70 -4.91 1.18
N ASN A 28 -11.60 -5.25 2.10
CA ASN A 28 -12.05 -4.34 3.14
C ASN A 28 -11.03 -4.23 4.28
N ALA A 29 -9.90 -3.59 3.98
CA ALA A 29 -8.85 -3.33 4.96
C ALA A 29 -9.15 -2.06 5.76
N ASP A 30 -8.89 -2.11 7.07
CA ASP A 30 -9.00 -0.93 7.93
C ASP A 30 -7.97 0.13 7.51
N VAL A 31 -8.43 1.38 7.46
CA VAL A 31 -7.54 2.51 7.21
C VAL A 31 -6.85 2.94 8.49
N ILE A 32 -5.55 3.24 8.39
CA ILE A 32 -4.73 3.73 9.50
C ILE A 32 -4.20 5.11 9.12
N CYS A 33 -4.40 6.11 9.99
CA CYS A 33 -3.82 7.43 9.84
C CYS A 33 -2.40 7.44 10.38
N GLN A 34 -1.46 8.05 9.65
CA GLN A 34 -0.08 8.19 10.13
C GLN A 34 0.05 9.23 11.24
N ARG A 35 -0.79 10.25 11.21
CA ARG A 35 -0.77 11.36 12.18
C ARG A 35 -1.50 11.03 13.47
N PRO A 36 -1.14 11.67 14.60
CA PRO A 36 -0.05 12.66 14.71
C PRO A 36 1.35 12.04 14.88
N GLU A 37 1.48 10.75 15.14
CA GLU A 37 2.72 10.12 15.64
C GLU A 37 3.81 10.02 14.57
N LEU A 38 3.42 9.83 13.31
CA LEU A 38 4.34 9.59 12.19
C LEU A 38 4.13 10.63 11.07
N PRO A 39 4.48 11.91 11.29
CA PRO A 39 4.19 12.96 10.31
C PRO A 39 4.85 12.74 8.95
N THR A 40 5.94 11.97 8.89
CA THR A 40 6.61 11.59 7.63
C THR A 40 6.67 10.07 7.43
N GLY A 41 5.83 9.31 8.11
CA GLY A 41 5.80 7.84 8.07
C GLY A 41 4.70 7.26 7.20
N CYS A 42 4.41 7.85 6.03
CA CYS A 42 3.36 7.34 5.14
C CYS A 42 3.65 5.91 4.67
N GLU A 43 4.89 5.59 4.34
CA GLU A 43 5.28 4.29 3.79
C GLU A 43 5.09 3.17 4.82
N ILE A 44 5.58 3.38 6.04
CA ILE A 44 5.44 2.35 7.08
C ILE A 44 3.99 2.21 7.54
N THR A 45 3.22 3.29 7.54
CA THR A 45 1.78 3.24 7.85
C THR A 45 1.03 2.48 6.75
N ALA A 46 1.35 2.71 5.48
CA ALA A 46 0.79 1.98 4.35
C ALA A 46 1.14 0.48 4.41
N VAL A 47 2.39 0.15 4.73
CA VAL A 47 2.84 -1.24 4.94
C VAL A 47 2.14 -1.87 6.15
N THR A 48 1.91 -1.12 7.22
CA THR A 48 1.15 -1.61 8.38
C THR A 48 -0.27 -2.03 7.98
N MET A 49 -0.95 -1.24 7.16
CA MET A 49 -2.28 -1.61 6.65
C MET A 49 -2.25 -2.91 5.83
N MET A 50 -1.25 -3.06 4.96
CA MET A 50 -1.05 -4.27 4.17
C MET A 50 -0.80 -5.50 5.07
N LEU A 51 0.10 -5.41 6.03
CA LEU A 51 0.46 -6.52 6.93
C LEU A 51 -0.69 -6.89 7.87
N LYS A 52 -1.42 -5.92 8.41
CA LYS A 52 -2.61 -6.20 9.24
C LYS A 52 -3.68 -6.92 8.45
N TYR A 53 -3.94 -6.51 7.23
CA TYR A 53 -4.89 -7.20 6.35
C TYR A 53 -4.42 -8.62 6.02
N ALA A 54 -3.12 -8.84 5.91
CA ALA A 54 -2.52 -10.17 5.73
C ALA A 54 -2.66 -11.09 6.97
N GLY A 55 -3.10 -10.54 8.11
CA GLY A 55 -3.30 -11.28 9.35
C GLY A 55 -2.18 -11.12 10.37
N CYS A 56 -1.20 -10.24 10.12
CA CYS A 56 -0.12 -9.97 11.06
C CYS A 56 -0.61 -9.10 12.22
N ASN A 57 -0.23 -9.45 13.44
CA ASN A 57 -0.51 -8.63 14.63
C ASN A 57 0.60 -7.59 14.80
N VAL A 58 0.46 -6.47 14.11
CA VAL A 58 1.46 -5.38 14.05
C VAL A 58 0.77 -4.03 14.25
N ASN A 59 1.56 -3.01 14.62
CA ASN A 59 1.12 -1.63 14.66
C ASN A 59 2.17 -0.71 14.03
N LYS A 60 1.74 0.48 13.60
CA LYS A 60 2.59 1.43 12.88
C LYS A 60 3.80 1.91 13.68
N ILE A 61 3.68 2.02 15.00
CA ILE A 61 4.75 2.53 15.88
C ILE A 61 5.87 1.51 16.00
N ASP A 62 5.53 0.25 16.27
CA ASP A 62 6.51 -0.82 16.38
C ASP A 62 7.23 -1.04 15.05
N LEU A 63 6.49 -1.01 13.94
CA LEU A 63 7.08 -1.13 12.60
C LEU A 63 7.96 0.07 12.24
N ALA A 64 7.59 1.29 12.64
CA ALA A 64 8.41 2.47 12.44
C ALA A 64 9.73 2.39 13.22
N ASN A 65 9.72 1.80 14.44
CA ASN A 65 10.92 1.57 15.23
C ASN A 65 11.79 0.43 14.65
N GLU A 66 11.16 -0.60 14.09
CA GLU A 66 11.85 -1.72 13.44
C GLU A 66 12.49 -1.33 12.10
N MET A 67 11.87 -0.42 11.40
CA MET A 67 12.27 0.01 10.05
C MET A 67 13.73 0.49 10.05
N PRO A 68 14.58 -0.04 9.15
CA PRO A 68 15.98 0.39 9.11
C PRO A 68 16.12 1.88 8.78
N ARG A 69 17.17 2.50 9.27
CA ARG A 69 17.55 3.89 8.97
C ARG A 69 18.77 3.91 8.07
N SER A 70 18.80 4.85 7.12
CA SER A 70 19.92 5.00 6.18
C SER A 70 19.92 6.40 5.60
N ASN A 71 21.03 6.79 4.96
CA ASN A 71 21.07 7.97 4.09
C ASN A 71 20.59 7.68 2.66
N ASP A 72 20.25 6.42 2.39
CA ASP A 72 19.74 5.94 1.10
C ASP A 72 18.37 5.27 1.32
N GLY A 73 17.31 5.81 0.72
CA GLY A 73 15.96 5.31 0.82
C GLY A 73 15.78 3.86 0.34
N ASN A 74 16.69 3.36 -0.49
CA ASN A 74 16.71 1.96 -0.92
C ASN A 74 17.29 1.00 0.14
N LYS A 75 17.85 1.54 1.22
CA LYS A 75 18.46 0.76 2.31
C LYS A 75 17.78 0.95 3.66
N GLY A 76 17.03 2.04 3.81
CA GLY A 76 16.33 2.36 5.04
C GLY A 76 15.66 3.73 4.96
N PHE A 77 14.97 4.11 6.03
CA PHE A 77 14.31 5.40 6.11
C PHE A 77 15.34 6.53 6.29
N VAL A 78 15.23 7.54 5.42
CA VAL A 78 16.08 8.72 5.47
C VAL A 78 15.49 9.73 6.44
N GLY A 79 16.17 9.99 7.52
CA GLY A 79 15.72 10.87 8.60
C GLY A 79 14.93 10.11 9.68
N ASN A 80 13.96 10.79 10.28
CA ASN A 80 13.15 10.26 11.37
C ASN A 80 11.66 10.34 11.03
N PRO A 81 10.92 9.22 10.90
CA PRO A 81 9.51 9.23 10.55
C PRO A 81 8.61 9.85 11.63
N PHE A 82 9.09 9.93 12.87
CA PHE A 82 8.41 10.60 13.99
C PHE A 82 8.57 12.13 13.96
N SER A 83 9.35 12.66 13.03
CA SER A 83 9.62 14.10 12.88
C SER A 83 9.06 14.63 11.55
N PRO A 84 8.55 15.87 11.53
CA PRO A 84 8.19 16.54 10.27
C PRO A 84 9.34 16.72 9.28
N SER A 85 10.59 16.60 9.74
CA SER A 85 11.79 16.70 8.92
C SER A 85 12.26 15.37 8.32
N GLY A 86 11.51 14.27 8.50
CA GLY A 86 11.79 12.99 7.84
C GLY A 86 11.56 13.07 6.33
N TRP A 87 12.15 12.13 5.59
CA TRP A 87 12.09 12.08 4.14
C TRP A 87 11.26 10.90 3.63
N TRP A 88 11.92 9.79 3.32
CA TRP A 88 11.31 8.66 2.67
C TRP A 88 12.05 7.34 2.93
N ILE A 89 11.39 6.26 2.57
CA ILE A 89 11.97 4.93 2.36
C ILE A 89 11.32 4.34 1.11
N PHE A 90 12.09 3.59 0.31
CA PHE A 90 11.64 2.99 -0.93
C PHE A 90 11.39 1.47 -0.78
N PRO A 91 10.77 0.81 -1.77
CA PRO A 91 10.39 -0.61 -1.64
C PRO A 91 11.51 -1.53 -1.18
N THR A 92 12.72 -1.40 -1.73
CA THR A 92 13.88 -2.23 -1.34
C THR A 92 14.34 -1.98 0.08
N GLY A 93 14.19 -0.75 0.58
CA GLY A 93 14.54 -0.39 1.95
C GLY A 93 13.55 -0.91 2.98
N ILE A 94 12.26 -0.96 2.63
CA ILE A 94 11.18 -1.41 3.53
C ILE A 94 10.91 -2.91 3.45
N ALA A 95 11.37 -3.60 2.40
CA ALA A 95 11.19 -5.02 2.21
C ALA A 95 11.63 -5.90 3.40
N PRO A 96 12.71 -5.59 4.15
CA PRO A 96 13.08 -6.34 5.34
C PRO A 96 11.98 -6.40 6.40
N VAL A 97 11.21 -5.34 6.59
CA VAL A 97 10.06 -5.32 7.52
C VAL A 97 8.96 -6.27 7.05
N VAL A 98 8.63 -6.24 5.76
CA VAL A 98 7.64 -7.16 5.18
C VAL A 98 8.10 -8.60 5.32
N ASN A 99 9.35 -8.90 4.98
CA ASN A 99 9.93 -10.24 5.10
C ASN A 99 9.89 -10.76 6.55
N HIS A 100 10.18 -9.92 7.52
CA HIS A 100 10.19 -10.30 8.93
C HIS A 100 8.80 -10.78 9.40
N HIS A 101 7.74 -10.09 8.98
CA HIS A 101 6.40 -10.35 9.49
C HIS A 101 5.58 -11.35 8.67
N ILE A 102 5.85 -11.51 7.39
CA ILE A 102 5.07 -12.42 6.53
C ILE A 102 5.93 -13.48 5.83
N GLY A 103 7.26 -13.42 5.97
CA GLY A 103 8.19 -14.42 5.46
C GLY A 103 8.72 -14.17 4.05
N HIS A 104 8.11 -13.26 3.29
CA HIS A 104 8.53 -12.89 1.94
C HIS A 104 8.00 -11.51 1.56
N SER A 105 8.58 -10.93 0.53
CA SER A 105 8.11 -9.70 -0.10
C SER A 105 8.30 -9.80 -1.60
N GLN A 106 7.54 -9.00 -2.33
CA GLN A 106 7.69 -8.86 -3.77
C GLN A 106 7.81 -7.38 -4.13
N ILE A 107 8.97 -7.00 -4.62
CA ILE A 107 9.16 -5.68 -5.22
C ILE A 107 8.40 -5.67 -6.54
N MET A 108 7.48 -4.74 -6.68
CA MET A 108 6.62 -4.61 -7.86
C MET A 108 6.88 -3.31 -8.63
N THR A 109 8.01 -2.67 -8.38
CA THR A 109 8.42 -1.46 -9.09
C THR A 109 8.48 -1.75 -10.60
N GLY A 110 7.75 -0.95 -11.39
CA GLY A 110 7.66 -1.14 -12.84
C GLY A 110 6.73 -2.27 -13.30
N ALA A 111 6.02 -2.92 -12.39
CA ALA A 111 5.06 -3.96 -12.75
C ALA A 111 3.90 -3.41 -13.59
N SER A 112 3.24 -4.28 -14.34
CA SER A 112 2.01 -3.91 -15.06
C SER A 112 0.85 -3.69 -14.10
N LEU A 113 -0.13 -2.91 -14.52
CA LEU A 113 -1.38 -2.76 -13.76
C LEU A 113 -2.11 -4.10 -13.59
N ASP A 114 -2.04 -4.99 -14.59
CA ASP A 114 -2.62 -6.33 -14.49
C ASP A 114 -1.94 -7.17 -13.40
N ALA A 115 -0.62 -7.06 -13.25
CA ALA A 115 0.09 -7.73 -12.15
C ALA A 115 -0.34 -7.20 -10.79
N ILE A 116 -0.55 -5.89 -10.65
CA ILE A 116 -1.09 -5.26 -9.43
C ILE A 116 -2.51 -5.75 -9.16
N LYS A 117 -3.38 -5.74 -10.19
CA LYS A 117 -4.76 -6.24 -10.07
C LYS A 117 -4.80 -7.71 -9.65
N ASN A 118 -3.91 -8.55 -10.19
CA ASN A 118 -3.81 -9.96 -9.80
C ASN A 118 -3.45 -10.14 -8.32
N LYS A 119 -2.58 -9.31 -7.76
CA LYS A 119 -2.30 -9.30 -6.32
C LYS A 119 -3.57 -8.98 -5.53
N LEU A 120 -4.30 -7.95 -5.91
CA LEU A 120 -5.53 -7.55 -5.25
C LEU A 120 -6.61 -8.64 -5.32
N ILE A 121 -6.73 -9.33 -6.45
CA ILE A 121 -7.64 -10.49 -6.61
C ILE A 121 -7.26 -11.62 -5.65
N GLN A 122 -5.98 -11.84 -5.39
CA GLN A 122 -5.49 -12.83 -4.43
C GLN A 122 -5.70 -12.41 -2.96
N GLY A 123 -6.19 -11.20 -2.72
CA GLY A 123 -6.32 -10.64 -1.36
C GLY A 123 -5.01 -10.06 -0.81
N HIS A 124 -4.02 -9.87 -1.66
CA HIS A 124 -2.75 -9.22 -1.29
C HIS A 124 -2.82 -7.74 -1.64
N LEU A 125 -2.78 -6.88 -0.64
CA LEU A 125 -2.72 -5.45 -0.85
C LEU A 125 -1.38 -5.07 -1.47
N VAL A 126 -1.35 -3.91 -2.13
CA VAL A 126 -0.14 -3.40 -2.78
C VAL A 126 0.12 -1.99 -2.28
N VAL A 127 1.30 -1.74 -1.74
CA VAL A 127 1.74 -0.39 -1.39
C VAL A 127 2.42 0.23 -2.60
N ILE A 128 1.97 1.43 -2.98
CA ILE A 128 2.50 2.20 -4.11
C ILE A 128 3.06 3.53 -3.64
N TRP A 129 4.06 4.03 -4.34
CA TRP A 129 4.61 5.36 -4.18
C TRP A 129 4.12 6.25 -5.31
N VAL A 130 3.62 7.42 -4.97
CA VAL A 130 3.06 8.39 -5.92
C VAL A 130 3.63 9.78 -5.67
N ALA A 131 3.81 10.56 -6.72
CA ALA A 131 4.26 11.93 -6.61
C ALA A 131 3.09 12.91 -6.76
N ASN A 132 3.19 14.05 -6.09
CA ASN A 132 2.23 15.15 -6.18
C ASN A 132 0.80 14.75 -5.77
N VAL A 133 0.68 13.96 -4.73
CA VAL A 133 -0.58 13.56 -4.09
C VAL A 133 -0.58 14.11 -2.67
N ASP A 134 -1.70 14.65 -2.21
CA ASP A 134 -1.88 15.27 -0.88
C ASP A 134 -0.86 16.38 -0.55
N GLY A 135 -0.30 17.01 -1.58
CA GLY A 135 0.72 18.07 -1.43
C GLY A 135 2.14 17.56 -1.23
N PHE A 136 2.36 16.25 -1.33
CA PHE A 136 3.69 15.64 -1.20
C PHE A 136 4.32 15.35 -2.56
N ILE A 137 5.64 15.56 -2.66
CA ILE A 137 6.42 15.16 -3.84
C ILE A 137 6.66 13.64 -3.88
N ASN A 138 6.54 12.97 -2.73
CA ASN A 138 6.60 11.51 -2.58
C ASN A 138 5.63 11.11 -1.47
N HIS A 139 4.70 10.23 -1.78
CA HIS A 139 3.69 9.74 -0.85
C HIS A 139 3.42 8.26 -1.10
N ALA A 140 3.04 7.53 -0.06
CA ALA A 140 2.69 6.12 -0.16
C ALA A 140 1.21 5.91 0.13
N LEU A 141 0.59 5.05 -0.67
CA LEU A 141 -0.81 4.64 -0.54
C LEU A 141 -0.91 3.12 -0.53
N THR A 142 -1.93 2.58 0.11
CA THR A 142 -2.21 1.14 0.10
C THR A 142 -3.37 0.86 -0.83
N LEU A 143 -3.10 0.25 -1.98
CA LEU A 143 -4.17 -0.21 -2.88
C LEU A 143 -4.93 -1.36 -2.24
N THR A 144 -6.25 -1.29 -2.27
CA THR A 144 -7.16 -2.26 -1.67
C THR A 144 -8.03 -2.99 -2.68
N GLY A 145 -8.21 -2.42 -3.87
CA GLY A 145 -9.06 -3.02 -4.87
C GLY A 145 -9.15 -2.21 -6.15
N PHE A 146 -10.01 -2.68 -7.05
CA PHE A 146 -10.32 -2.00 -8.30
C PHE A 146 -11.72 -2.38 -8.79
N ASN A 147 -12.26 -1.55 -9.67
CA ASN A 147 -13.45 -1.86 -10.44
C ASN A 147 -13.33 -1.18 -11.81
N GLY A 148 -13.12 -1.96 -12.87
CA GLY A 148 -12.82 -1.41 -14.19
C GLY A 148 -11.61 -0.45 -14.15
N ASP A 149 -11.84 0.80 -14.53
CA ASP A 149 -10.81 1.85 -14.57
C ASP A 149 -10.69 2.65 -13.26
N THR A 150 -11.28 2.17 -12.17
CA THR A 150 -11.18 2.77 -10.84
C THR A 150 -10.34 1.91 -9.92
N LEU A 151 -9.38 2.52 -9.24
CA LEU A 151 -8.59 1.90 -8.17
C LEU A 151 -9.07 2.42 -6.81
N TYR A 152 -9.18 1.51 -5.84
CA TYR A 152 -9.48 1.85 -4.44
C TYR A 152 -8.22 1.79 -3.59
N TYR A 153 -8.11 2.71 -2.66
CA TYR A 153 -6.93 2.77 -1.78
C TYR A 153 -7.28 3.33 -0.39
N ASN A 154 -6.42 3.01 0.56
CA ASN A 154 -6.37 3.63 1.88
C ASN A 154 -5.22 4.65 1.90
N ASP A 155 -5.52 5.85 2.36
CA ASP A 155 -4.55 6.94 2.43
C ASP A 155 -4.09 7.16 3.87
N PRO A 156 -2.80 6.92 4.18
CA PRO A 156 -2.29 7.11 5.53
C PRO A 156 -2.27 8.58 5.97
N TRP A 157 -2.21 9.53 5.04
CA TRP A 157 -2.21 10.96 5.39
C TRP A 157 -3.59 11.47 5.78
N THR A 158 -4.59 11.20 4.96
CA THR A 158 -5.96 11.63 5.22
C THR A 158 -6.67 10.74 6.24
N GLY A 159 -6.20 9.51 6.43
CA GLY A 159 -6.88 8.50 7.25
C GLY A 159 -8.21 8.05 6.64
N GLN A 160 -8.35 8.16 5.31
CA GLN A 160 -9.58 7.87 4.59
C GLN A 160 -9.39 6.80 3.53
N LYS A 161 -10.48 6.07 3.26
CA LYS A 161 -10.61 5.25 2.07
C LYS A 161 -11.01 6.16 0.91
N ALA A 162 -10.38 5.96 -0.25
CA ALA A 162 -10.59 6.78 -1.42
C ALA A 162 -10.48 5.96 -2.71
N SER A 163 -10.70 6.61 -3.83
CA SER A 163 -10.53 6.01 -5.15
C SER A 163 -9.90 6.99 -6.13
N MET A 164 -9.28 6.45 -7.16
CA MET A 164 -8.74 7.22 -8.28
C MET A 164 -8.96 6.48 -9.59
N SER A 165 -8.97 7.22 -10.70
CA SER A 165 -8.95 6.62 -12.03
C SER A 165 -7.60 5.98 -12.31
N THR A 166 -7.56 4.99 -13.20
CA THR A 166 -6.27 4.41 -13.66
C THR A 166 -5.40 5.45 -14.37
N GLY A 167 -6.01 6.43 -15.05
CA GLY A 167 -5.27 7.53 -15.68
C GLY A 167 -4.57 8.41 -14.66
N TYR A 168 -5.26 8.82 -13.59
CA TYR A 168 -4.68 9.56 -12.47
C TYR A 168 -3.57 8.74 -11.79
N PHE A 169 -3.83 7.46 -11.54
CA PHE A 169 -2.84 6.53 -10.98
C PHE A 169 -1.55 6.53 -11.79
N TYR A 170 -1.63 6.29 -13.10
CA TYR A 170 -0.45 6.25 -13.96
C TYR A 170 0.32 7.57 -13.97
N GLN A 171 -0.38 8.71 -14.02
CA GLN A 171 0.26 10.02 -14.00
C GLN A 171 1.15 10.20 -12.76
N HIS A 172 0.62 9.87 -11.58
CA HIS A 172 1.29 10.10 -10.31
C HIS A 172 2.25 8.97 -9.94
N TRP A 173 1.96 7.74 -10.35
CA TRP A 173 2.82 6.59 -10.13
C TRP A 173 4.07 6.63 -11.04
N ASN A 174 3.90 6.99 -12.31
CA ASN A 174 5.03 7.21 -13.23
C ASN A 174 5.97 8.30 -12.73
N ALA A 175 5.42 9.35 -12.15
CA ALA A 175 6.21 10.45 -11.57
C ALA A 175 7.04 10.04 -10.35
N ASP A 176 6.74 8.89 -9.73
CA ASP A 176 7.50 8.30 -8.62
C ASP A 176 8.14 6.95 -9.00
N ALA A 177 8.68 6.87 -10.20
CA ALA A 177 9.42 5.70 -10.72
C ALA A 177 8.64 4.37 -10.67
N GLN A 178 7.32 4.41 -10.64
CA GLN A 178 6.43 3.24 -10.55
C GLN A 178 6.77 2.31 -9.38
N ARG A 179 7.18 2.86 -8.25
CA ARG A 179 7.56 2.09 -7.07
C ARG A 179 6.35 1.39 -6.45
N ALA A 180 6.52 0.11 -6.13
CA ALA A 180 5.50 -0.69 -5.48
C ALA A 180 6.10 -1.89 -4.74
N ILE A 181 5.39 -2.37 -3.71
CA ILE A 181 5.71 -3.58 -2.97
C ILE A 181 4.44 -4.31 -2.56
N SER A 182 4.51 -5.64 -2.57
CA SER A 182 3.51 -6.55 -2.02
C SER A 182 4.20 -7.78 -1.41
N TYR A 183 3.50 -8.89 -1.35
CA TYR A 183 4.02 -10.16 -0.83
C TYR A 183 3.39 -11.37 -1.52
#